data_697b9197433b4ba50f0ad42a0adb2c87
#
_entry.id   697b9197433b4ba50f0ad42a0adb2c87
#
_cell.length_a   1.000
_cell.length_b   1.000
_cell.length_c   1.000
_cell.angle_alpha   90.00
_cell.angle_beta   90.00
_cell.angle_gamma   90.00
#
_symmetry.space_group_name_H-M   'P 1'
#
loop_
_entity.id
_entity.type
_entity.pdbx_description
1 polymer ?
#
loop_
_entity_poly.entity_id
_entity_poly.type
_entity_poly.pdbx_seq_one_letter_code
_entity_poly.pdbx_strand_id
1 'polypeptide(L)'
;EKPEDIKNIKLPFPLFVKPLAEGTGKGINSNSVIYDKTKLEKLCLHLLNTYKQPVIVERFLSGREFTAGIVGTGDQARCVGVMEIILKDNAEENVYSYVNKEECEERIIYSLTDPAAVEACSSLALKVWKAIKGEDGGRVDIRFDDKGEANFLEVNPLAGIHPEHSDL
;
A
#
# COMPACT_ATOMS: atom_id res chain seq x y z
N GLU A 1 -9.90 5.29 -16.50
CA GLU A 1 -11.29 5.63 -16.12
C GLU A 1 -12.31 4.86 -16.96
N LYS A 2 -12.01 4.60 -18.23
CA LYS A 2 -12.88 3.93 -19.19
C LYS A 2 -12.22 2.68 -19.77
N PRO A 3 -12.97 1.68 -20.25
CA PRO A 3 -12.41 0.48 -20.87
C PRO A 3 -11.42 0.76 -22.01
N GLU A 4 -11.62 1.82 -22.79
CA GLU A 4 -10.76 2.20 -23.89
C GLU A 4 -9.35 2.66 -23.43
N ASP A 5 -9.23 3.13 -22.20
CA ASP A 5 -7.96 3.64 -21.65
C ASP A 5 -6.94 2.50 -21.41
N ILE A 6 -7.44 1.27 -21.22
CA ILE A 6 -6.60 0.10 -20.90
C ILE A 6 -5.52 -0.14 -21.95
N LYS A 7 -5.84 0.05 -23.23
CA LYS A 7 -4.88 -0.12 -24.37
C LYS A 7 -3.76 0.93 -24.39
N ASN A 8 -3.93 2.03 -23.67
CA ASN A 8 -2.94 3.11 -23.60
C ASN A 8 -1.92 2.90 -22.47
N ILE A 9 -2.09 1.87 -21.64
CA ILE A 9 -1.18 1.54 -20.55
C ILE A 9 0.13 1.02 -21.15
N LYS A 10 1.24 1.73 -20.87
CA LYS A 10 2.60 1.42 -21.37
C LYS A 10 3.57 1.03 -20.24
N LEU A 11 3.06 0.80 -19.04
CA LEU A 11 3.90 0.40 -17.91
C LEU A 11 4.45 -1.01 -18.12
N PRO A 12 5.69 -1.30 -17.69
CA PRO A 12 6.26 -2.65 -17.74
C PRO A 12 5.61 -3.56 -16.68
N PHE A 13 5.43 -4.84 -17.04
CA PHE A 13 4.98 -5.86 -16.08
C PHE A 13 6.10 -6.25 -15.10
N PRO A 14 5.75 -6.73 -13.91
CA PRO A 14 4.39 -6.92 -13.38
C PRO A 14 3.72 -5.63 -12.97
N LEU A 15 2.39 -5.59 -13.08
CA LEU A 15 1.55 -4.46 -12.70
C LEU A 15 0.69 -4.78 -11.48
N PHE A 16 0.29 -3.76 -10.75
CA PHE A 16 -0.68 -3.84 -9.67
C PHE A 16 -1.95 -3.08 -10.04
N VAL A 17 -3.12 -3.69 -9.79
CA VAL A 17 -4.41 -3.13 -10.21
C VAL A 17 -5.37 -3.11 -9.04
N LYS A 18 -5.92 -1.93 -8.74
CA LYS A 18 -6.85 -1.72 -7.61
C LYS A 18 -7.92 -0.67 -7.94
N PRO A 19 -9.08 -0.67 -7.26
CA PRO A 19 -10.03 0.45 -7.30
C PRO A 19 -9.37 1.74 -6.78
N LEU A 20 -9.81 2.90 -7.28
CA LEU A 20 -9.22 4.20 -6.90
C LEU A 20 -9.61 4.61 -5.47
N ALA A 21 -10.88 4.44 -5.09
CA ALA A 21 -11.47 5.07 -3.91
C ALA A 21 -12.00 4.07 -2.87
N GLU A 22 -11.52 2.82 -2.89
CA GLU A 22 -11.82 1.85 -1.84
C GLU A 22 -10.75 1.88 -0.76
N GLY A 23 -11.18 1.80 0.51
CA GLY A 23 -10.30 1.68 1.67
C GLY A 23 -10.09 0.23 2.12
N THR A 24 -9.22 0.03 3.11
CA THR A 24 -8.96 -1.25 3.80
C THR A 24 -8.57 -2.42 2.90
N GLY A 25 -8.02 -2.16 1.71
CA GLY A 25 -7.66 -3.22 0.75
C GLY A 25 -8.84 -3.85 -0.01
N LYS A 26 -10.03 -3.25 0.05
CA LYS A 26 -11.21 -3.75 -0.65
C LYS A 26 -11.00 -3.74 -2.17
N GLY A 27 -11.25 -4.89 -2.80
CA GLY A 27 -10.97 -5.10 -4.22
C GLY A 27 -9.51 -5.49 -4.52
N ILE A 28 -8.69 -5.68 -3.51
CA ILE A 28 -7.31 -6.17 -3.60
C ILE A 28 -7.26 -7.64 -3.14
N ASN A 29 -6.66 -8.49 -3.95
CA ASN A 29 -6.36 -9.88 -3.63
C ASN A 29 -5.15 -10.36 -4.46
N SER A 30 -4.78 -11.64 -4.38
CA SER A 30 -3.66 -12.22 -5.11
C SER A 30 -3.72 -12.01 -6.64
N ASN A 31 -4.93 -11.86 -7.21
CA ASN A 31 -5.10 -11.56 -8.64
C ASN A 31 -4.86 -10.08 -9.00
N SER A 32 -4.62 -9.21 -8.02
CA SER A 32 -4.30 -7.80 -8.27
C SER A 32 -2.90 -7.61 -8.88
N VAL A 33 -2.02 -8.61 -8.74
CA VAL A 33 -0.70 -8.64 -9.40
C VAL A 33 -0.83 -9.26 -10.79
N ILE A 34 -0.51 -8.48 -11.80
CA ILE A 34 -0.74 -8.81 -13.21
C ILE A 34 0.58 -8.96 -13.96
N TYR A 35 0.73 -10.06 -14.68
CA TYR A 35 1.93 -10.41 -15.43
C TYR A 35 1.75 -10.34 -16.96
N ASP A 36 0.51 -10.20 -17.45
CA ASP A 36 0.21 -10.18 -18.89
C ASP A 36 -0.98 -9.26 -19.22
N LYS A 37 -1.04 -8.85 -20.49
CA LYS A 37 -2.04 -7.90 -20.98
C LYS A 37 -3.47 -8.43 -20.93
N THR A 38 -3.66 -9.74 -21.14
CA THR A 38 -5.00 -10.34 -21.16
C THR A 38 -5.63 -10.32 -19.76
N LYS A 39 -4.84 -10.66 -18.74
CA LYS A 39 -5.27 -10.56 -17.34
C LYS A 39 -5.51 -9.11 -16.91
N LEU A 40 -4.65 -8.18 -17.36
CA LEU A 40 -4.84 -6.74 -17.12
C LEU A 40 -6.20 -6.26 -17.62
N GLU A 41 -6.53 -6.54 -18.87
CA GLU A 41 -7.80 -6.13 -19.46
C GLU A 41 -8.99 -6.73 -18.71
N LYS A 42 -8.94 -8.03 -18.44
CA LYS A 42 -10.00 -8.74 -17.71
C LYS A 42 -10.24 -8.15 -16.31
N LEU A 43 -9.16 -7.92 -15.55
CA LEU A 43 -9.29 -7.41 -14.19
C LEU A 43 -9.76 -5.94 -14.18
N CYS A 44 -9.20 -5.09 -15.04
CA CYS A 44 -9.65 -3.71 -15.15
C CYS A 44 -11.14 -3.60 -15.49
N LEU A 45 -11.62 -4.38 -16.45
CA LEU A 45 -13.05 -4.42 -16.81
C LEU A 45 -13.92 -4.92 -15.65
N HIS A 46 -13.47 -5.95 -14.94
CA HIS A 46 -14.16 -6.45 -13.77
C HIS A 46 -14.29 -5.37 -12.68
N LEU A 47 -13.18 -4.70 -12.32
CA LEU A 47 -13.18 -3.68 -11.28
C LEU A 47 -14.00 -2.45 -11.67
N LEU A 48 -13.87 -1.95 -12.91
CA LEU A 48 -14.70 -0.86 -13.43
C LEU A 48 -16.21 -1.17 -13.32
N ASN A 49 -16.59 -2.41 -13.66
CA ASN A 49 -18.00 -2.83 -13.61
C ASN A 49 -18.50 -3.06 -12.18
N THR A 50 -17.68 -3.59 -11.30
CA THR A 50 -18.06 -3.93 -9.91
C THR A 50 -18.14 -2.68 -9.03
N TYR A 51 -17.10 -1.86 -9.07
CA TYR A 51 -16.98 -0.71 -8.17
C TYR A 51 -17.52 0.61 -8.74
N LYS A 52 -17.79 0.67 -10.05
CA LYS A 52 -18.34 1.87 -10.72
C LYS A 52 -17.50 3.13 -10.49
N GLN A 53 -16.21 2.97 -10.43
CA GLN A 53 -15.23 4.04 -10.18
C GLN A 53 -13.97 3.80 -11.03
N PRO A 54 -13.06 4.79 -11.14
CA PRO A 54 -11.77 4.60 -11.80
C PRO A 54 -10.95 3.49 -11.15
N VAL A 55 -10.07 2.88 -11.94
CA VAL A 55 -9.14 1.83 -11.52
C VAL A 55 -7.72 2.36 -11.66
N ILE A 56 -6.91 2.20 -10.63
CA ILE A 56 -5.48 2.49 -10.66
C ILE A 56 -4.74 1.29 -11.22
N VAL A 57 -3.83 1.56 -12.16
CA VAL A 57 -2.86 0.59 -12.67
C VAL A 57 -1.47 1.18 -12.46
N GLU A 58 -0.68 0.52 -11.65
CA GLU A 58 0.66 0.96 -11.26
C GLU A 58 1.69 -0.16 -11.41
N ARG A 59 2.98 0.15 -11.36
CA ARG A 59 4.03 -0.87 -11.33
C ARG A 59 3.93 -1.65 -10.01
N PHE A 60 3.97 -2.98 -10.08
CA PHE A 60 4.05 -3.79 -8.86
C PHE A 60 5.41 -3.61 -8.18
N LEU A 61 5.38 -3.33 -6.90
CA LEU A 61 6.55 -3.23 -6.05
C LEU A 61 6.75 -4.57 -5.34
N SER A 62 7.86 -5.25 -5.62
CA SER A 62 8.09 -6.63 -5.17
C SER A 62 8.85 -6.76 -3.86
N GLY A 63 9.32 -5.63 -3.30
CA GLY A 63 10.12 -5.62 -2.08
C GLY A 63 9.30 -5.65 -0.80
N ARG A 64 9.98 -5.41 0.30
CA ARG A 64 9.47 -5.37 1.67
C ARG A 64 8.41 -4.29 1.83
N GLU A 65 7.41 -4.54 2.66
CA GLU A 65 6.32 -3.61 2.95
C GLU A 65 6.43 -3.08 4.38
N PHE A 66 6.15 -1.79 4.56
CA PHE A 66 6.32 -1.08 5.82
C PHE A 66 5.16 -0.13 6.08
N THR A 67 4.95 0.15 7.35
CA THR A 67 4.07 1.22 7.80
C THR A 67 4.84 2.15 8.74
N ALA A 68 4.66 3.47 8.54
CA ALA A 68 5.34 4.50 9.32
C ALA A 68 4.33 5.41 10.03
N GLY A 69 4.38 5.44 11.36
CA GLY A 69 3.56 6.33 12.18
C GLY A 69 4.15 7.74 12.23
N ILE A 70 3.31 8.74 11.97
CA ILE A 70 3.68 10.16 12.01
C ILE A 70 2.84 10.87 13.06
N VAL A 71 3.47 11.75 13.82
CA VAL A 71 2.78 12.70 14.73
C VAL A 71 3.33 14.10 14.54
N GLY A 72 2.45 15.08 14.66
CA GLY A 72 2.75 16.51 14.56
C GLY A 72 2.42 17.10 13.19
N THR A 73 2.49 18.42 13.13
CA THR A 73 2.08 19.25 11.99
C THR A 73 3.25 20.06 11.46
N GLY A 74 3.35 20.18 10.14
CA GLY A 74 4.36 20.99 9.46
C GLY A 74 5.79 20.56 9.81
N ASP A 75 6.62 21.50 10.28
CA ASP A 75 8.02 21.24 10.63
C ASP A 75 8.21 20.54 11.97
N GLN A 76 7.17 20.45 12.78
CA GLN A 76 7.18 19.68 14.03
C GLN A 76 6.75 18.22 13.83
N ALA A 77 6.36 17.83 12.61
CA ALA A 77 6.04 16.45 12.31
C ALA A 77 7.28 15.56 12.46
N ARG A 78 7.08 14.42 13.11
CA ARG A 78 8.13 13.41 13.31
C ARG A 78 7.60 12.00 13.07
N CYS A 79 8.42 11.12 12.59
CA CYS A 79 8.13 9.69 12.56
C CYS A 79 8.34 9.12 13.97
N VAL A 80 7.35 8.41 14.48
CA VAL A 80 7.40 7.81 15.83
C VAL A 80 7.79 6.35 15.79
N GLY A 81 7.67 5.69 14.64
CA GLY A 81 8.08 4.31 14.44
C GLY A 81 7.86 3.84 13.01
N VAL A 82 8.59 2.80 12.65
CA VAL A 82 8.44 2.07 11.39
C VAL A 82 8.33 0.59 11.71
N MET A 83 7.29 -0.05 11.23
CA MET A 83 7.11 -1.50 11.33
C MET A 83 7.14 -2.13 9.95
N GLU A 84 7.73 -3.28 9.85
CA GLU A 84 7.69 -4.14 8.67
C GLU A 84 6.47 -5.05 8.74
N ILE A 85 5.77 -5.18 7.63
CA ILE A 85 4.61 -6.06 7.44
C ILE A 85 5.10 -7.32 6.74
N ILE A 86 5.18 -8.42 7.45
CA ILE A 86 5.67 -9.71 6.95
C ILE A 86 4.50 -10.66 6.80
N LEU A 87 4.26 -11.13 5.58
CA LEU A 87 3.24 -12.13 5.29
C LEU A 87 3.72 -13.51 5.74
N LYS A 88 2.88 -14.23 6.52
CA LYS A 88 3.11 -15.64 6.87
C LYS A 88 2.76 -16.57 5.71
N ASP A 89 3.17 -17.83 5.78
CA ASP A 89 2.96 -18.83 4.72
C ASP A 89 1.47 -19.10 4.39
N ASN A 90 0.56 -18.82 5.32
CA ASN A 90 -0.89 -18.95 5.13
C ASN A 90 -1.57 -17.66 4.65
N ALA A 91 -0.82 -16.57 4.44
CA ALA A 91 -1.34 -15.32 3.90
C ALA A 91 -1.52 -15.42 2.36
N GLU A 92 -2.36 -14.53 1.80
CA GLU A 92 -2.38 -14.34 0.35
C GLU A 92 -1.03 -13.77 -0.10
N GLU A 93 -0.41 -14.46 -1.05
CA GLU A 93 0.94 -14.12 -1.51
C GLU A 93 1.01 -12.73 -2.17
N ASN A 94 2.12 -12.06 -1.95
CA ASN A 94 2.54 -10.82 -2.61
C ASN A 94 1.69 -9.57 -2.32
N VAL A 95 0.60 -9.65 -1.56
CA VAL A 95 -0.28 -8.51 -1.31
C VAL A 95 -0.75 -8.46 0.14
N TYR A 96 -0.76 -7.27 0.72
CA TYR A 96 -1.46 -7.00 1.98
C TYR A 96 -2.94 -6.76 1.68
N SER A 97 -3.63 -7.84 1.33
CA SER A 97 -5.02 -7.85 0.87
C SER A 97 -6.02 -7.58 1.99
N TYR A 98 -7.29 -7.39 1.61
CA TYR A 98 -8.39 -7.27 2.57
C TYR A 98 -8.44 -8.47 3.53
N VAL A 99 -8.33 -9.70 3.02
CA VAL A 99 -8.36 -10.91 3.84
C VAL A 99 -7.16 -10.97 4.79
N ASN A 100 -5.97 -10.60 4.31
CA ASN A 100 -4.78 -10.54 5.15
C ASN A 100 -4.90 -9.48 6.27
N LYS A 101 -5.61 -8.37 6.02
CA LYS A 101 -5.89 -7.32 7.02
C LYS A 101 -6.92 -7.76 8.05
N GLU A 102 -8.01 -8.40 7.63
CA GLU A 102 -9.06 -8.89 8.55
C GLU A 102 -8.57 -10.03 9.45
N GLU A 103 -7.69 -10.90 8.95
CA GLU A 103 -7.12 -12.03 9.68
C GLU A 103 -5.64 -11.77 10.04
N CYS A 104 -5.28 -10.52 10.35
CA CYS A 104 -3.89 -10.10 10.51
C CYS A 104 -3.15 -10.87 11.63
N GLU A 105 -3.79 -11.19 12.73
CA GLU A 105 -3.19 -11.96 13.83
C GLU A 105 -2.70 -13.34 13.38
N GLU A 106 -3.40 -13.98 12.45
CA GLU A 106 -3.04 -15.29 11.93
C GLU A 106 -2.10 -15.23 10.73
N ARG A 107 -2.15 -14.14 9.93
CA ARG A 107 -1.51 -14.04 8.61
C ARG A 107 -0.34 -13.10 8.54
N ILE A 108 -0.20 -12.19 9.50
CA ILE A 108 0.79 -11.11 9.46
C ILE A 108 1.70 -11.18 10.68
N ILE A 109 2.96 -10.81 10.48
CA ILE A 109 3.89 -10.48 11.55
C ILE A 109 4.23 -9.00 11.41
N TYR A 110 3.96 -8.22 12.43
CA TYR A 110 4.48 -6.86 12.57
C TYR A 110 5.82 -6.92 13.30
N SER A 111 6.86 -6.45 12.66
CA SER A 111 8.21 -6.51 13.20
C SER A 111 8.90 -5.16 13.18
N LEU A 112 9.68 -4.88 14.22
CA LEU A 112 10.65 -3.79 14.13
C LEU A 112 11.67 -4.14 13.06
N THR A 113 12.07 -3.14 12.29
CA THR A 113 12.95 -3.32 11.14
C THR A 113 14.36 -2.77 11.38
N ASP A 114 15.25 -2.99 10.42
CA ASP A 114 16.63 -2.55 10.47
C ASP A 114 16.77 -1.01 10.34
N PRO A 115 17.87 -0.41 10.86
CA PRO A 115 18.05 1.04 10.86
C PRO A 115 18.03 1.68 9.47
N ALA A 116 18.49 1.01 8.42
CA ALA A 116 18.49 1.56 7.07
C ALA A 116 17.07 1.68 6.51
N ALA A 117 16.23 0.66 6.74
CA ALA A 117 14.82 0.70 6.38
C ALA A 117 14.07 1.77 7.20
N VAL A 118 14.37 1.91 8.50
CA VAL A 118 13.79 2.97 9.34
C VAL A 118 14.11 4.35 8.78
N GLU A 119 15.35 4.62 8.40
CA GLU A 119 15.78 5.91 7.85
C GLU A 119 15.07 6.21 6.51
N ALA A 120 15.08 5.24 5.58
CA ALA A 120 14.45 5.39 4.26
C ALA A 120 12.93 5.64 4.37
N CYS A 121 12.23 4.82 5.17
CA CYS A 121 10.80 4.95 5.38
C CYS A 121 10.42 6.24 6.10
N SER A 122 11.13 6.60 7.18
CA SER A 122 10.86 7.83 7.93
C SER A 122 11.06 9.08 7.08
N SER A 123 12.14 9.12 6.28
CA SER A 123 12.41 10.23 5.36
C SER A 123 11.31 10.39 4.33
N LEU A 124 10.87 9.29 3.70
CA LEU A 124 9.79 9.32 2.72
C LEU A 124 8.47 9.71 3.36
N ALA A 125 8.10 9.09 4.49
CA ALA A 125 6.86 9.34 5.19
C ALA A 125 6.71 10.81 5.61
N LEU A 126 7.77 11.43 6.13
CA LEU A 126 7.75 12.85 6.49
C LEU A 126 7.61 13.76 5.27
N LYS A 127 8.25 13.43 4.13
CA LYS A 127 8.06 14.17 2.88
C LYS A 127 6.60 14.09 2.39
N VAL A 128 6.01 12.91 2.42
CA VAL A 128 4.61 12.70 2.05
C VAL A 128 3.70 13.49 2.98
N TRP A 129 3.88 13.35 4.30
CA TRP A 129 3.06 14.02 5.31
C TRP A 129 3.05 15.55 5.15
N LYS A 130 4.23 16.13 4.91
CA LYS A 130 4.36 17.57 4.63
C LYS A 130 3.70 17.96 3.31
N ALA A 131 3.83 17.14 2.26
CA ALA A 131 3.25 17.42 0.95
C ALA A 131 1.73 17.47 0.95
N ILE A 132 1.09 16.58 1.74
CA ILE A 132 -0.38 16.58 1.90
C ILE A 132 -0.87 17.58 2.95
N LYS A 133 0.03 18.30 3.62
CA LYS A 133 -0.26 19.19 4.76
C LYS A 133 -0.94 18.43 5.91
N GLY A 134 -0.44 17.24 6.24
CA GLY A 134 -0.95 16.41 7.32
C GLY A 134 -0.85 17.12 8.67
N GLU A 135 -1.87 16.94 9.50
CA GLU A 135 -1.99 17.53 10.84
C GLU A 135 -2.17 16.43 11.88
N ASP A 136 -1.76 16.73 13.12
CA ASP A 136 -1.88 15.89 14.32
C ASP A 136 -1.15 14.55 14.22
N GLY A 137 -1.66 13.60 13.47
CA GLY A 137 -1.04 12.30 13.32
C GLY A 137 -1.70 11.40 12.27
N GLY A 138 -0.97 10.42 11.80
CA GLY A 138 -1.45 9.46 10.81
C GLY A 138 -0.39 8.42 10.47
N ARG A 139 -0.68 7.63 9.45
CA ARG A 139 0.15 6.52 9.00
C ARG A 139 0.45 6.65 7.51
N VAL A 140 1.68 6.34 7.13
CA VAL A 140 2.13 6.28 5.74
C VAL A 140 2.56 4.85 5.43
N ASP A 141 1.93 4.23 4.43
CA ASP A 141 2.24 2.89 3.98
C ASP A 141 3.23 2.96 2.81
N ILE A 142 4.27 2.13 2.88
CA ILE A 142 5.47 2.20 2.04
C ILE A 142 5.83 0.79 1.58
N ARG A 143 6.24 0.65 0.32
CA ARG A 143 6.78 -0.60 -0.19
C ARG A 143 8.07 -0.37 -0.96
N PHE A 144 9.02 -1.26 -0.77
CA PHE A 144 10.29 -1.20 -1.50
C PHE A 144 10.10 -1.82 -2.89
N ASP A 145 10.83 -1.29 -3.86
CA ASP A 145 10.90 -1.89 -5.17
C ASP A 145 11.95 -3.01 -5.23
N ASP A 146 12.16 -3.54 -6.42
CA ASP A 146 13.16 -4.57 -6.72
C ASP A 146 14.62 -4.14 -6.53
N LYS A 147 14.87 -2.83 -6.36
CA LYS A 147 16.19 -2.25 -6.07
C LYS A 147 16.37 -1.91 -4.60
N GLY A 148 15.33 -2.10 -3.78
CA GLY A 148 15.33 -1.72 -2.38
C GLY A 148 15.08 -0.22 -2.14
N GLU A 149 14.53 0.49 -3.14
CA GLU A 149 14.14 1.90 -2.97
C GLU A 149 12.74 2.01 -2.37
N ALA A 150 12.57 2.89 -1.39
CA ALA A 150 11.29 3.13 -0.73
C ALA A 150 10.32 3.88 -1.65
N ASN A 151 9.13 3.33 -1.84
CA ASN A 151 8.05 3.94 -2.63
C ASN A 151 6.80 4.11 -1.76
N PHE A 152 6.15 5.26 -1.90
CA PHE A 152 4.89 5.57 -1.25
C PHE A 152 3.73 4.76 -1.84
N LEU A 153 2.89 4.18 -0.98
CA LEU A 153 1.66 3.49 -1.38
C LEU A 153 0.42 4.32 -1.07
N GLU A 154 0.19 4.61 0.20
CA GLU A 154 -0.96 5.39 0.66
C GLU A 154 -0.67 6.13 1.97
N VAL A 155 -1.53 7.11 2.29
CA VAL A 155 -1.50 7.81 3.55
C VAL A 155 -2.88 7.71 4.22
N ASN A 156 -2.87 7.45 5.52
CA ASN A 156 -4.05 7.33 6.35
C ASN A 156 -4.02 8.45 7.42
N PRO A 157 -4.63 9.63 7.15
CA PRO A 157 -4.61 10.76 8.09
C PRO A 157 -5.38 10.49 9.38
N LEU A 158 -6.32 9.55 9.35
CA LEU A 158 -7.08 9.06 10.51
C LEU A 158 -6.84 7.56 10.64
N ALA A 159 -5.59 7.17 10.91
CA ALA A 159 -5.24 5.77 11.12
C ALA A 159 -5.96 5.22 12.34
N GLY A 160 -6.33 3.93 12.29
CA GLY A 160 -6.86 3.24 13.47
C GLY A 160 -5.81 3.24 14.59
N ILE A 161 -6.26 3.49 15.80
CA ILE A 161 -5.42 3.48 17.02
C ILE A 161 -5.93 2.48 18.06
N HIS A 162 -6.63 1.43 17.62
CA HIS A 162 -7.09 0.39 18.52
C HIS A 162 -5.89 -0.42 19.04
N PRO A 163 -5.74 -0.61 20.36
CA PRO A 163 -4.52 -1.21 20.91
C PRO A 163 -4.28 -2.68 20.53
N GLU A 164 -5.31 -3.38 20.06
CA GLU A 164 -5.24 -4.81 19.69
C GLU A 164 -5.44 -5.07 18.20
N HIS A 165 -6.01 -4.11 17.45
CA HIS A 165 -6.40 -4.30 16.04
C HIS A 165 -5.98 -3.12 15.15
N SER A 166 -4.85 -2.50 15.43
CA SER A 166 -4.36 -1.37 14.65
C SER A 166 -2.87 -1.53 14.34
N ASP A 167 -2.47 -1.07 13.16
CA ASP A 167 -1.08 -1.01 12.72
C ASP A 167 -0.36 0.26 13.25
N LEU A 168 -0.94 0.95 14.22
CA LEU A 168 -0.38 2.19 14.79
C LEU A 168 -0.38 2.11 16.30
#